data_24d82d4d5099d5266943c700ca77b4b1
#
_entry.id   24d82d4d5099d5266943c700ca77b4b1
#
_cell.length_a   1.000
_cell.length_b   1.000
_cell.length_c   1.000
_cell.angle_alpha   90.00
_cell.angle_beta   90.00
_cell.angle_gamma   90.00
#
_symmetry.space_group_name_H-M   'P 1'
#
loop_
_entity.id
_entity.type
_entity.pdbx_description
1 polymer ?
#
loop_
_entity_poly.entity_id
_entity_poly.type
_entity_poly.pdbx_seq_one_letter_code
_entity_poly.pdbx_strand_id
1 'polypeptide(L)'
;MERSGSQRVACYDVLRVAATFAVVALHLSAQHWADTDIYSTAWQAFNLYDSLVRWTVPVFVMISGVFFLAGTQSLRQILRKNVLRIVTAFIFWSALYAAYAYFFNKCALSTAVTLFFSGHYHMWFLFMIVGLYLIVPLLRPIAQNETLLRYFLLLALVFNFLLPQLGALLSLFSWPLYSSYLSLSGMLYYHFTLGFAAYFMLGRYLSRKELSPKATRWCYALGVAGLIVTVVMTSYEIGRAHV
;
A
#
# COMPACT_ATOMS: atom_id res chain seq x y z
N MET A 1 13.02 9.63 35.93
CA MET A 1 13.30 10.69 34.96
C MET A 1 12.32 10.52 33.80
N GLU A 2 11.17 11.17 33.91
CA GLU A 2 10.09 11.12 32.90
C GLU A 2 10.55 11.78 31.61
N ARG A 3 10.65 11.02 30.55
CA ARG A 3 10.73 11.60 29.20
C ARG A 3 9.33 12.00 28.77
N SER A 4 8.92 13.18 29.18
CA SER A 4 7.71 13.84 28.69
C SER A 4 7.93 14.28 27.24
N GLY A 5 6.92 14.05 26.41
CA GLY A 5 6.85 14.55 25.05
C GLY A 5 7.34 13.52 24.02
N SER A 6 6.48 13.16 23.07
CA SER A 6 6.82 12.28 21.95
C SER A 6 8.03 12.86 21.21
N GLN A 7 9.21 12.37 21.52
CA GLN A 7 10.39 12.71 20.70
C GLN A 7 10.07 12.26 19.27
N ARG A 8 9.89 13.23 18.37
CA ARG A 8 9.81 12.97 16.95
C ARG A 8 11.06 12.20 16.54
N VAL A 9 10.87 11.00 16.03
CA VAL A 9 11.99 10.23 15.51
C VAL A 9 12.22 10.76 14.10
N ALA A 10 13.24 11.60 13.93
CA ALA A 10 13.54 12.32 12.69
C ALA A 10 13.58 11.41 11.45
N CYS A 11 14.00 10.15 11.59
CA CYS A 11 14.02 9.20 10.47
C CYS A 11 12.62 8.93 9.89
N TYR A 12 11.55 8.88 10.72
CA TYR A 12 10.19 8.68 10.21
C TYR A 12 9.66 9.94 9.51
N ASP A 13 10.06 11.12 9.95
CA ASP A 13 9.69 12.37 9.28
C ASP A 13 10.40 12.48 7.92
N VAL A 14 11.69 12.14 7.84
CA VAL A 14 12.44 12.06 6.58
C VAL A 14 11.81 11.04 5.61
N LEU A 15 11.47 9.84 6.11
CA LEU A 15 10.80 8.81 5.30
C LEU A 15 9.43 9.27 4.78
N ARG A 16 8.65 9.99 5.58
CA ARG A 16 7.35 10.55 5.14
C ARG A 16 7.54 11.59 4.05
N VAL A 17 8.50 12.48 4.21
CA VAL A 17 8.81 13.50 3.19
C VAL A 17 9.24 12.85 1.89
N ALA A 18 10.21 11.91 1.94
CA ALA A 18 10.65 11.17 0.77
C ALA A 18 9.52 10.41 0.09
N ALA A 19 8.67 9.70 0.88
CA ALA A 19 7.50 8.99 0.37
C ALA A 19 6.48 9.94 -0.25
N THR A 20 6.29 11.15 0.27
CA THR A 20 5.39 12.15 -0.32
C THR A 20 5.86 12.57 -1.71
N PHE A 21 7.16 12.89 -1.89
CA PHE A 21 7.70 13.20 -3.22
C PHE A 21 7.60 12.01 -4.17
N ALA A 22 7.88 10.82 -3.69
CA ALA A 22 7.78 9.60 -4.49
C ALA A 22 6.34 9.26 -4.90
N VAL A 23 5.33 9.54 -4.07
CA VAL A 23 3.89 9.42 -4.47
C VAL A 23 3.54 10.40 -5.58
N VAL A 24 4.07 11.62 -5.56
CA VAL A 24 3.85 12.57 -6.67
C VAL A 24 4.47 12.02 -7.96
N ALA A 25 5.70 11.49 -7.90
CA ALA A 25 6.35 10.87 -9.05
C ALA A 25 5.56 9.65 -9.57
N LEU A 26 5.01 8.82 -8.67
CA LEU A 26 4.14 7.70 -9.02
C LEU A 26 2.92 8.16 -9.82
N HIS A 27 2.22 9.17 -9.35
CA HIS A 27 1.03 9.67 -10.05
C HIS A 27 1.37 10.33 -11.37
N LEU A 28 2.52 11.01 -11.49
CA LEU A 28 2.97 11.59 -12.75
C LEU A 28 3.33 10.51 -13.78
N SER A 29 4.02 9.44 -13.38
CA SER A 29 4.35 8.32 -14.28
C SER A 29 3.10 7.55 -14.71
N ALA A 30 2.08 7.45 -13.85
CA ALA A 30 0.84 6.73 -14.14
C ALA A 30 -0.13 7.50 -15.06
N GLN A 31 0.00 8.83 -15.21
CA GLN A 31 -0.94 9.65 -15.99
C GLN A 31 -1.04 9.24 -17.47
N HIS A 32 0.07 8.87 -18.06
CA HIS A 32 0.15 8.53 -19.49
C HIS A 32 0.34 7.03 -19.75
N TRP A 33 0.19 6.22 -18.72
CA TRP A 33 0.41 4.78 -18.79
C TRP A 33 -0.51 4.08 -19.80
N ALA A 34 -1.79 4.45 -19.80
CA ALA A 34 -2.79 3.83 -20.68
C ALA A 34 -2.75 4.35 -22.12
N ASP A 35 -2.24 5.57 -22.33
CA ASP A 35 -2.25 6.27 -23.62
C ASP A 35 -0.94 6.13 -24.39
N THR A 36 0.08 5.49 -23.80
CA THR A 36 1.41 5.35 -24.38
C THR A 36 1.62 3.93 -24.90
N ASP A 37 2.16 3.79 -26.12
CA ASP A 37 2.51 2.49 -26.67
C ASP A 37 3.50 1.73 -25.77
N ILE A 38 3.11 0.52 -25.38
CA ILE A 38 3.85 -0.35 -24.44
C ILE A 38 5.24 -0.74 -24.95
N TYR A 39 5.45 -0.75 -26.26
CA TYR A 39 6.74 -1.06 -26.88
C TYR A 39 7.65 0.17 -27.01
N SER A 40 7.12 1.37 -26.68
CA SER A 40 7.90 2.60 -26.74
C SER A 40 8.90 2.71 -25.58
N THR A 41 10.01 3.40 -25.81
CA THR A 41 10.98 3.74 -24.78
C THR A 41 10.36 4.65 -23.68
N ALA A 42 9.38 5.48 -24.04
CA ALA A 42 8.66 6.33 -23.13
C ALA A 42 7.86 5.49 -22.11
N TRP A 43 7.14 4.47 -22.57
CA TRP A 43 6.40 3.58 -21.68
C TRP A 43 7.34 2.80 -20.74
N GLN A 44 8.48 2.32 -21.26
CA GLN A 44 9.48 1.63 -20.42
C GLN A 44 10.07 2.56 -19.35
N ALA A 45 10.26 3.84 -19.66
CA ALA A 45 10.67 4.83 -18.68
C ALA A 45 9.59 5.05 -17.59
N PHE A 46 8.31 5.15 -17.96
CA PHE A 46 7.21 5.24 -17.00
C PHE A 46 7.14 4.00 -16.11
N ASN A 47 7.29 2.80 -16.67
CA ASN A 47 7.34 1.54 -15.92
C ASN A 47 8.49 1.52 -14.91
N LEU A 48 9.67 1.99 -15.30
CA LEU A 48 10.81 2.10 -14.40
C LEU A 48 10.55 3.10 -13.26
N TYR A 49 10.05 4.30 -13.56
CA TYR A 49 9.74 5.31 -12.54
C TYR A 49 8.65 4.81 -11.58
N ASP A 50 7.56 4.26 -12.09
CA ASP A 50 6.49 3.69 -11.26
C ASP A 50 7.02 2.59 -10.34
N SER A 51 7.81 1.65 -10.89
CA SER A 51 8.39 0.55 -10.13
C SER A 51 9.35 1.04 -9.03
N LEU A 52 10.14 2.08 -9.30
CA LEU A 52 11.06 2.68 -8.33
C LEU A 52 10.35 3.31 -7.13
N VAL A 53 9.10 3.75 -7.28
CA VAL A 53 8.38 4.48 -6.23
C VAL A 53 7.23 3.70 -5.60
N ARG A 54 6.95 2.47 -6.00
CA ARG A 54 5.86 1.62 -5.44
C ARG A 54 5.98 1.35 -3.94
N TRP A 55 7.15 1.50 -3.35
CA TRP A 55 7.36 1.35 -1.91
C TRP A 55 6.66 2.40 -1.04
N THR A 56 6.19 3.49 -1.61
CA THR A 56 5.68 4.66 -0.90
C THR A 56 4.47 4.35 -0.03
N VAL A 57 3.44 3.72 -0.58
CA VAL A 57 2.23 3.36 0.17
C VAL A 57 2.54 2.36 1.29
N PRO A 58 3.27 1.25 1.05
CA PRO A 58 3.75 0.38 2.12
C PRO A 58 4.46 1.12 3.25
N VAL A 59 5.35 2.06 2.94
CA VAL A 59 6.09 2.82 3.96
C VAL A 59 5.16 3.73 4.79
N PHE A 60 4.20 4.43 4.19
CA PHE A 60 3.21 5.20 4.94
C PHE A 60 2.40 4.31 5.90
N VAL A 61 1.99 3.14 5.44
CA VAL A 61 1.26 2.16 6.26
C VAL A 61 2.14 1.64 7.39
N MET A 62 3.39 1.28 7.11
CA MET A 62 4.36 0.81 8.12
C MET A 62 4.61 1.86 9.19
N ILE A 63 4.85 3.12 8.83
CA ILE A 63 5.03 4.23 9.76
C ILE A 63 3.78 4.40 10.63
N SER A 64 2.59 4.31 10.05
CA SER A 64 1.34 4.35 10.80
C SER A 64 1.26 3.20 11.80
N GLY A 65 1.64 1.98 11.41
CA GLY A 65 1.72 0.81 12.28
C GLY A 65 2.65 1.02 13.48
N VAL A 66 3.81 1.63 13.27
CA VAL A 66 4.74 1.95 14.37
C VAL A 66 4.06 2.76 15.46
N PHE A 67 3.34 3.83 15.08
CA PHE A 67 2.73 4.74 16.06
C PHE A 67 1.43 4.23 16.65
N PHE A 68 0.54 3.65 15.85
CA PHE A 68 -0.77 3.22 16.31
C PHE A 68 -0.75 1.92 17.11
N LEU A 69 0.12 0.97 16.74
CA LEU A 69 0.21 -0.30 17.48
C LEU A 69 1.08 -0.19 18.75
N ALA A 70 1.96 0.81 18.84
CA ALA A 70 2.69 1.11 20.05
C ALA A 70 1.88 1.96 21.04
N GLY A 71 0.93 2.73 20.53
CA GLY A 71 0.19 3.73 21.31
C GLY A 71 -0.88 3.11 22.23
N THR A 72 -1.27 3.87 23.22
CA THR A 72 -2.33 3.53 24.20
C THR A 72 -3.66 4.22 23.89
N GLN A 73 -3.77 4.89 22.76
CA GLN A 73 -4.98 5.63 22.36
C GLN A 73 -6.19 4.70 22.30
N SER A 74 -7.30 5.14 22.92
CA SER A 74 -8.57 4.42 22.82
C SER A 74 -9.15 4.53 21.40
N LEU A 75 -10.04 3.60 21.03
CA LEU A 75 -10.75 3.65 19.76
C LEU A 75 -11.47 5.00 19.57
N ARG A 76 -12.10 5.53 20.64
CA ARG A 76 -12.76 6.83 20.60
C ARG A 76 -11.81 7.98 20.24
N GLN A 77 -10.58 7.94 20.76
CA GLN A 77 -9.55 8.94 20.42
C GLN A 77 -9.09 8.80 18.96
N ILE A 78 -8.89 7.57 18.49
CA ILE A 78 -8.54 7.29 17.10
C ILE A 78 -9.62 7.81 16.17
N LEU A 79 -10.90 7.50 16.44
CA LEU A 79 -12.04 7.96 15.64
C LEU A 79 -12.14 9.49 15.61
N ARG A 80 -12.14 10.13 16.77
CA ARG A 80 -12.35 11.59 16.86
C ARG A 80 -11.18 12.42 16.33
N LYS A 81 -9.95 11.95 16.51
CA LYS A 81 -8.76 12.72 16.16
C LYS A 81 -8.21 12.36 14.76
N ASN A 82 -8.11 11.06 14.47
CA ASN A 82 -7.41 10.58 13.29
C ASN A 82 -8.38 10.30 12.14
N VAL A 83 -9.41 9.49 12.38
CA VAL A 83 -10.40 9.13 11.36
C VAL A 83 -11.20 10.36 10.94
N LEU A 84 -11.72 11.15 11.87
CA LEU A 84 -12.48 12.36 11.53
C LEU A 84 -11.68 13.32 10.67
N ARG A 85 -10.38 13.52 10.95
CA ARG A 85 -9.51 14.36 10.12
C ARG A 85 -9.36 13.83 8.68
N ILE A 86 -9.27 12.51 8.51
CA ILE A 86 -9.19 11.90 7.18
C ILE A 86 -10.51 12.04 6.45
N VAL A 87 -11.62 11.78 7.14
CA VAL A 87 -12.97 11.91 6.55
C VAL A 87 -13.27 13.35 6.14
N THR A 88 -12.92 14.34 6.98
CA THR A 88 -13.11 15.75 6.61
C THR A 88 -12.25 16.15 5.41
N ALA A 89 -11.00 15.69 5.34
CA ALA A 89 -10.14 15.90 4.18
C ALA A 89 -10.73 15.22 2.92
N PHE A 90 -11.23 13.99 3.06
CA PHE A 90 -11.88 13.27 1.95
C PHE A 90 -13.11 14.06 1.44
N ILE A 91 -14.01 14.47 2.32
CA ILE A 91 -15.21 15.23 1.94
C ILE A 91 -14.82 16.55 1.24
N PHE A 92 -13.88 17.28 1.79
CA PHE A 92 -13.42 18.56 1.21
C PHE A 92 -12.86 18.35 -0.20
N TRP A 93 -11.91 17.45 -0.38
CA TRP A 93 -11.27 17.23 -1.67
C TRP A 93 -12.22 16.58 -2.68
N SER A 94 -13.06 15.63 -2.27
CA SER A 94 -14.07 15.03 -3.16
C SER A 94 -15.08 16.06 -3.64
N ALA A 95 -15.52 16.99 -2.77
CA ALA A 95 -16.38 18.08 -3.18
C ALA A 95 -15.70 18.99 -4.20
N LEU A 96 -14.41 19.31 -3.99
CA LEU A 96 -13.65 20.16 -4.91
C LEU A 96 -13.47 19.48 -6.29
N TYR A 97 -13.12 18.18 -6.32
CA TYR A 97 -13.00 17.41 -7.58
C TYR A 97 -14.35 17.28 -8.30
N ALA A 98 -15.42 17.00 -7.58
CA ALA A 98 -16.76 16.90 -8.15
C ALA A 98 -17.23 18.26 -8.72
N ALA A 99 -16.99 19.35 -8.00
CA ALA A 99 -17.29 20.69 -8.47
C ALA A 99 -16.46 21.06 -9.72
N TYR A 100 -15.16 20.75 -9.71
CA TYR A 100 -14.30 20.97 -10.87
C TYR A 100 -14.81 20.18 -12.09
N ALA A 101 -15.15 18.91 -11.94
CA ALA A 101 -15.69 18.07 -13.01
C ALA A 101 -17.02 18.64 -13.56
N TYR A 102 -17.90 19.10 -12.69
CA TYR A 102 -19.18 19.66 -13.08
C TYR A 102 -19.05 21.00 -13.82
N PHE A 103 -18.30 21.97 -13.27
CA PHE A 103 -18.23 23.32 -13.81
C PHE A 103 -17.26 23.45 -15.00
N PHE A 104 -16.11 22.79 -14.95
CA PHE A 104 -15.06 22.94 -15.96
C PHE A 104 -15.08 21.83 -17.01
N ASN A 105 -15.25 20.56 -16.61
CA ASN A 105 -15.33 19.45 -17.56
C ASN A 105 -16.79 19.22 -18.06
N LYS A 106 -17.76 19.98 -17.56
CA LYS A 106 -19.18 19.92 -17.97
C LYS A 106 -19.77 18.51 -17.89
N CYS A 107 -19.37 17.70 -16.91
CA CYS A 107 -19.94 16.38 -16.73
C CYS A 107 -21.39 16.46 -16.21
N ALA A 108 -22.16 15.38 -16.42
CA ALA A 108 -23.50 15.29 -15.88
C ALA A 108 -23.50 15.38 -14.34
N LEU A 109 -24.57 15.94 -13.74
CA LEU A 109 -24.70 16.04 -12.28
C LEU A 109 -24.60 14.66 -11.60
N SER A 110 -25.17 13.61 -12.21
CA SER A 110 -25.06 12.23 -11.71
C SER A 110 -23.60 11.77 -11.62
N THR A 111 -22.78 12.10 -12.61
CA THR A 111 -21.34 11.80 -12.62
C THR A 111 -20.61 12.56 -11.52
N ALA A 112 -20.91 13.87 -11.33
CA ALA A 112 -20.33 14.66 -10.27
C ALA A 112 -20.69 14.12 -8.88
N VAL A 113 -21.94 13.70 -8.66
CA VAL A 113 -22.39 13.07 -7.41
C VAL A 113 -21.64 11.75 -7.18
N THR A 114 -21.49 10.91 -8.21
CA THR A 114 -20.70 9.67 -8.09
C THR A 114 -19.25 9.97 -7.72
N LEU A 115 -18.61 10.95 -8.36
CA LEU A 115 -17.24 11.37 -8.04
C LEU A 115 -17.10 11.88 -6.60
N PHE A 116 -18.13 12.57 -6.08
CA PHE A 116 -18.12 13.02 -4.69
C PHE A 116 -18.07 11.83 -3.71
N PHE A 117 -18.87 10.79 -3.93
CA PHE A 117 -18.91 9.63 -3.03
C PHE A 117 -17.75 8.65 -3.22
N SER A 118 -17.32 8.41 -4.46
CA SER A 118 -16.21 7.50 -4.75
C SER A 118 -14.84 8.16 -4.48
N GLY A 119 -14.78 9.50 -4.52
CA GLY A 119 -13.51 10.23 -4.52
C GLY A 119 -12.78 10.13 -5.86
N HIS A 120 -11.72 10.92 -6.00
CA HIS A 120 -10.82 10.78 -7.15
C HIS A 120 -9.96 9.52 -7.00
N TYR A 121 -9.54 8.89 -8.11
CA TYR A 121 -8.87 7.58 -8.13
C TYR A 121 -7.73 7.40 -7.11
N HIS A 122 -6.94 8.44 -6.85
CA HIS A 122 -5.82 8.37 -5.89
C HIS A 122 -6.27 8.42 -4.42
N MET A 123 -7.54 8.70 -4.13
CA MET A 123 -8.06 8.82 -2.75
C MET A 123 -8.40 7.48 -2.10
N TRP A 124 -8.26 6.35 -2.82
CA TRP A 124 -8.48 5.00 -2.29
C TRP A 124 -7.67 4.73 -1.01
N PHE A 125 -6.47 5.35 -0.90
CA PHE A 125 -5.61 5.25 0.28
C PHE A 125 -6.30 5.73 1.55
N LEU A 126 -7.16 6.77 1.46
CA LEU A 126 -7.87 7.31 2.63
C LEU A 126 -8.87 6.29 3.18
N PHE A 127 -9.57 5.54 2.33
CA PHE A 127 -10.46 4.46 2.74
C PHE A 127 -9.68 3.32 3.41
N MET A 128 -8.58 2.91 2.80
CA MET A 128 -7.73 1.84 3.30
C MET A 128 -7.15 2.19 4.68
N ILE A 129 -6.62 3.40 4.87
CA ILE A 129 -6.01 3.78 6.15
C ILE A 129 -7.06 3.95 7.25
N VAL A 130 -8.27 4.41 6.93
CA VAL A 130 -9.40 4.43 7.87
C VAL A 130 -9.74 3.01 8.30
N GLY A 131 -9.86 2.07 7.37
CA GLY A 131 -10.08 0.65 7.67
C GLY A 131 -9.03 0.10 8.64
N LEU A 132 -7.75 0.39 8.40
CA LEU A 132 -6.67 -0.02 9.30
C LEU A 132 -6.79 0.62 10.70
N TYR A 133 -7.18 1.89 10.79
CA TYR A 133 -7.37 2.55 12.07
C TYR A 133 -8.54 1.97 12.89
N LEU A 134 -9.60 1.54 12.21
CA LEU A 134 -10.75 0.88 12.87
C LEU A 134 -10.35 -0.46 13.51
N ILE A 135 -9.45 -1.21 12.88
CA ILE A 135 -9.02 -2.53 13.40
C ILE A 135 -7.81 -2.46 14.34
N VAL A 136 -7.26 -1.26 14.61
CA VAL A 136 -6.15 -1.09 15.57
C VAL A 136 -6.37 -1.79 16.92
N PRO A 137 -7.54 -1.69 17.58
CA PRO A 137 -7.76 -2.36 18.85
C PRO A 137 -7.61 -3.89 18.77
N LEU A 138 -7.95 -4.49 17.62
CA LEU A 138 -7.81 -5.93 17.37
C LEU A 138 -6.37 -6.32 17.09
N LEU A 139 -5.62 -5.47 16.38
CA LEU A 139 -4.24 -5.73 16.02
C LEU A 139 -3.24 -5.47 17.15
N ARG A 140 -3.55 -4.60 18.10
CA ARG A 140 -2.65 -4.27 19.22
C ARG A 140 -2.24 -5.47 20.08
N PRO A 141 -3.17 -6.34 20.56
CA PRO A 141 -2.79 -7.52 21.32
C PRO A 141 -1.83 -8.44 20.55
N ILE A 142 -2.08 -8.63 19.25
CA ILE A 142 -1.20 -9.41 18.36
C ILE A 142 0.17 -8.73 18.26
N ALA A 143 0.20 -7.42 18.03
CA ALA A 143 1.42 -6.64 17.89
C ALA A 143 2.26 -6.55 19.17
N GLN A 144 1.65 -6.73 20.34
CA GLN A 144 2.32 -6.74 21.64
C GLN A 144 2.93 -8.09 21.98
N ASN A 145 2.37 -9.18 21.49
CA ASN A 145 2.88 -10.54 21.66
C ASN A 145 3.83 -10.92 20.49
N GLU A 146 5.10 -11.08 20.80
CA GLU A 146 6.14 -11.36 19.80
C GLU A 146 5.86 -12.64 18.99
N THR A 147 5.37 -13.69 19.64
CA THR A 147 5.05 -14.96 18.98
C THR A 147 3.87 -14.82 18.03
N LEU A 148 2.79 -14.19 18.48
CA LEU A 148 1.63 -13.94 17.63
C LEU A 148 1.95 -12.99 16.48
N LEU A 149 2.79 -11.98 16.72
CA LEU A 149 3.24 -11.05 15.69
C LEU A 149 4.04 -11.78 14.60
N ARG A 150 4.99 -12.63 14.98
CA ARG A 150 5.77 -13.43 14.02
C ARG A 150 4.88 -14.41 13.25
N TYR A 151 3.94 -15.07 13.92
CA TYR A 151 2.99 -15.96 13.27
C TYR A 151 2.11 -15.21 12.26
N PHE A 152 1.58 -14.04 12.64
CA PHE A 152 0.82 -13.18 11.73
C PHE A 152 1.63 -12.78 10.50
N LEU A 153 2.89 -12.35 10.70
CA LEU A 153 3.78 -11.96 9.61
C LEU A 153 4.15 -13.16 8.72
N LEU A 154 4.28 -14.36 9.28
CA LEU A 154 4.51 -15.59 8.50
C LEU A 154 3.30 -15.90 7.61
N LEU A 155 2.08 -15.84 8.17
CA LEU A 155 0.86 -16.02 7.38
C LEU A 155 0.76 -14.95 6.27
N ALA A 156 1.05 -13.70 6.59
CA ALA A 156 1.07 -12.62 5.63
C ALA A 156 2.11 -12.85 4.52
N LEU A 157 3.31 -13.29 4.88
CA LEU A 157 4.35 -13.63 3.91
C LEU A 157 3.88 -14.71 2.94
N VAL A 158 3.30 -15.79 3.45
CA VAL A 158 2.83 -16.90 2.62
C VAL A 158 1.65 -16.49 1.76
N PHE A 159 0.57 -15.99 2.39
CA PHE A 159 -0.71 -15.81 1.70
C PHE A 159 -0.82 -14.48 0.96
N ASN A 160 -0.19 -13.42 1.43
CA ASN A 160 -0.29 -12.09 0.82
C ASN A 160 0.87 -11.76 -0.13
N PHE A 161 2.01 -12.43 -0.01
CA PHE A 161 3.16 -12.18 -0.87
C PHE A 161 3.53 -13.39 -1.73
N LEU A 162 3.83 -14.56 -1.14
CA LEU A 162 4.34 -15.68 -1.90
C LEU A 162 3.28 -16.34 -2.81
N LEU A 163 2.08 -16.56 -2.28
CA LEU A 163 1.00 -17.18 -3.07
C LEU A 163 0.60 -16.35 -4.30
N PRO A 164 0.35 -15.03 -4.21
CA PRO A 164 0.07 -14.23 -5.40
C PRO A 164 1.22 -14.22 -6.41
N GLN A 165 2.47 -14.18 -5.95
CA GLN A 165 3.62 -14.27 -6.86
C GLN A 165 3.72 -15.63 -7.55
N LEU A 166 3.39 -16.71 -6.84
CA LEU A 166 3.28 -18.04 -7.45
C LEU A 166 2.20 -18.06 -8.53
N GLY A 167 1.03 -17.47 -8.26
CA GLY A 167 -0.04 -17.32 -9.26
C GLY A 167 0.43 -16.56 -10.50
N ALA A 168 1.06 -15.41 -10.32
CA ALA A 168 1.63 -14.65 -11.41
C ALA A 168 2.66 -15.47 -12.22
N LEU A 169 3.52 -16.22 -11.52
CA LEU A 169 4.49 -17.09 -12.17
C LEU A 169 3.82 -18.22 -12.96
N LEU A 170 2.81 -18.88 -12.39
CA LEU A 170 2.08 -19.95 -13.07
C LEU A 170 1.35 -19.45 -14.32
N SER A 171 0.85 -18.22 -14.32
CA SER A 171 0.22 -17.62 -15.50
C SER A 171 1.16 -17.50 -16.69
N LEU A 172 2.48 -17.43 -16.44
CA LEU A 172 3.50 -17.38 -17.51
C LEU A 172 3.74 -18.73 -18.17
N PHE A 173 3.53 -19.84 -17.43
CA PHE A 173 3.90 -21.18 -17.91
C PHE A 173 2.73 -21.95 -18.50
N SER A 174 1.59 -21.99 -17.81
CA SER A 174 0.44 -22.73 -18.32
C SER A 174 -0.89 -22.24 -17.75
N TRP A 175 -1.89 -22.11 -18.61
CA TRP A 175 -3.25 -21.76 -18.21
C TRP A 175 -3.91 -22.80 -17.29
N PRO A 176 -3.82 -24.12 -17.53
CA PRO A 176 -4.41 -25.13 -16.63
C PRO A 176 -3.88 -25.06 -15.20
N LEU A 177 -2.57 -24.86 -15.00
CA LEU A 177 -1.98 -24.71 -13.68
C LEU A 177 -2.46 -23.41 -13.01
N TYR A 178 -2.53 -22.32 -13.75
CA TYR A 178 -3.03 -21.04 -13.25
C TYR A 178 -4.52 -21.11 -12.84
N SER A 179 -5.36 -21.72 -13.66
CA SER A 179 -6.79 -21.88 -13.35
C SER A 179 -7.02 -22.77 -12.10
N SER A 180 -6.24 -23.85 -11.95
CA SER A 180 -6.25 -24.68 -10.76
C SER A 180 -5.81 -23.89 -9.51
N TYR A 181 -4.76 -23.08 -9.64
CA TYR A 181 -4.30 -22.18 -8.58
C TYR A 181 -5.41 -21.17 -8.17
N LEU A 182 -6.07 -20.53 -9.14
CA LEU A 182 -7.17 -19.57 -8.86
C LEU A 182 -8.32 -20.24 -8.10
N SER A 183 -8.72 -21.45 -8.50
CA SER A 183 -9.76 -22.22 -7.82
C SER A 183 -9.39 -22.51 -6.37
N LEU A 184 -8.19 -23.05 -6.12
CA LEU A 184 -7.70 -23.35 -4.77
C LEU A 184 -7.55 -22.09 -3.91
N SER A 185 -6.96 -21.03 -4.46
CA SER A 185 -6.74 -19.79 -3.72
C SER A 185 -8.07 -19.12 -3.34
N GLY A 186 -9.09 -19.20 -4.20
CA GLY A 186 -10.44 -18.69 -3.91
C GLY A 186 -11.14 -19.45 -2.77
N MET A 187 -10.87 -20.74 -2.61
CA MET A 187 -11.45 -21.56 -1.54
C MET A 187 -10.86 -21.30 -0.15
N LEU A 188 -9.66 -20.76 -0.06
CA LEU A 188 -8.95 -20.57 1.21
C LEU A 188 -9.48 -19.41 2.05
N TYR A 189 -10.26 -18.48 1.48
CA TYR A 189 -10.86 -17.31 2.17
C TYR A 189 -9.88 -16.53 3.07
N TYR A 190 -8.59 -16.47 2.69
CA TYR A 190 -7.53 -15.85 3.50
C TYR A 190 -7.48 -14.32 3.43
N HIS A 191 -8.37 -13.70 2.65
CA HIS A 191 -8.36 -12.26 2.38
C HIS A 191 -8.57 -11.37 3.63
N PHE A 192 -9.19 -11.91 4.68
CA PHE A 192 -9.52 -11.13 5.89
C PHE A 192 -8.31 -10.73 6.75
N THR A 193 -7.16 -11.43 6.59
CA THR A 193 -6.02 -11.23 7.48
C THR A 193 -4.93 -10.34 6.91
N LEU A 194 -4.97 -10.01 5.61
CA LEU A 194 -3.69 -9.83 4.97
C LEU A 194 -3.51 -8.46 4.34
N GLY A 195 -3.92 -8.11 3.26
CA GLY A 195 -3.78 -6.82 2.65
C GLY A 195 -2.73 -5.89 3.29
N PHE A 196 -3.06 -4.64 3.45
CA PHE A 196 -2.17 -3.64 4.05
C PHE A 196 -1.94 -3.80 5.56
N ALA A 197 -2.73 -4.65 6.26
CA ALA A 197 -2.49 -5.00 7.66
C ALA A 197 -1.12 -5.66 7.86
N ALA A 198 -0.63 -6.43 6.88
CA ALA A 198 0.70 -7.02 6.89
C ALA A 198 1.80 -5.94 7.00
N TYR A 199 1.74 -4.90 6.20
CA TYR A 199 2.70 -3.78 6.26
C TYR A 199 2.57 -3.00 7.58
N PHE A 200 1.35 -2.80 8.07
CA PHE A 200 1.07 -2.13 9.33
C PHE A 200 1.75 -2.86 10.51
N MET A 201 1.60 -4.19 10.55
CA MET A 201 2.23 -5.06 11.55
C MET A 201 3.76 -5.17 11.35
N LEU A 202 4.22 -5.25 10.09
CA LEU A 202 5.65 -5.31 9.76
C LEU A 202 6.38 -4.05 10.24
N GLY A 203 5.79 -2.87 10.05
CA GLY A 203 6.35 -1.62 10.56
C GLY A 203 6.57 -1.69 12.07
N ARG A 204 5.59 -2.19 12.82
CA ARG A 204 5.71 -2.39 14.27
C ARG A 204 6.79 -3.41 14.65
N TYR A 205 6.90 -4.51 13.90
CA TYR A 205 7.94 -5.52 14.13
C TYR A 205 9.35 -4.94 13.92
N LEU A 206 9.57 -4.28 12.79
CA LEU A 206 10.87 -3.72 12.43
C LEU A 206 11.30 -2.58 13.37
N SER A 207 10.35 -1.78 13.87
CA SER A 207 10.65 -0.69 14.82
C SER A 207 11.22 -1.17 16.16
N ARG A 208 11.08 -2.46 16.48
CA ARG A 208 11.58 -3.08 17.72
C ARG A 208 12.90 -3.84 17.52
N LYS A 209 13.35 -4.01 16.28
CA LYS A 209 14.51 -4.85 15.95
C LYS A 209 15.66 -4.01 15.41
N GLU A 210 16.81 -4.25 15.97
CA GLU A 210 18.06 -3.84 15.34
C GLU A 210 18.48 -4.95 14.37
N LEU A 211 18.58 -4.61 13.10
CA LEU A 211 19.01 -5.54 12.07
C LEU A 211 20.53 -5.69 12.13
N SER A 212 21.00 -6.93 12.10
CA SER A 212 22.42 -7.18 11.94
C SER A 212 22.93 -6.64 10.59
N PRO A 213 24.23 -6.28 10.48
CA PRO A 213 24.79 -5.81 9.19
C PRO A 213 24.60 -6.81 8.04
N LYS A 214 24.58 -8.11 8.34
CA LYS A 214 24.30 -9.17 7.36
C LYS A 214 22.83 -9.12 6.92
N ALA A 215 21.88 -9.01 7.86
CA ALA A 215 20.45 -8.89 7.55
C ALA A 215 20.15 -7.62 6.75
N THR A 216 20.78 -6.49 7.10
CA THR A 216 20.65 -5.22 6.36
C THR A 216 21.10 -5.38 4.91
N ARG A 217 22.26 -6.01 4.66
CA ARG A 217 22.74 -6.28 3.29
C ARG A 217 21.77 -7.15 2.49
N TRP A 218 21.20 -8.19 3.11
CA TRP A 218 20.19 -9.03 2.46
C TRP A 218 18.92 -8.27 2.15
N CYS A 219 18.46 -7.37 3.02
CA CYS A 219 17.31 -6.50 2.73
C CYS A 219 17.55 -5.62 1.50
N TYR A 220 18.73 -5.01 1.37
CA TYR A 220 19.07 -4.23 0.17
C TYR A 220 19.14 -5.11 -1.09
N ALA A 221 19.80 -6.27 -1.01
CA ALA A 221 19.90 -7.18 -2.15
C ALA A 221 18.52 -7.66 -2.63
N LEU A 222 17.64 -8.05 -1.71
CA LEU A 222 16.27 -8.45 -2.01
C LEU A 222 15.43 -7.28 -2.54
N GLY A 223 15.65 -6.07 -2.05
CA GLY A 223 15.00 -4.87 -2.56
C GLY A 223 15.35 -4.59 -4.02
N VAL A 224 16.63 -4.66 -4.35
CA VAL A 224 17.10 -4.50 -5.73
C VAL A 224 16.59 -5.63 -6.63
N ALA A 225 16.67 -6.87 -6.19
CA ALA A 225 16.14 -8.01 -6.94
C ALA A 225 14.62 -7.88 -7.17
N GLY A 226 13.87 -7.48 -6.14
CA GLY A 226 12.44 -7.24 -6.23
C GLY A 226 12.08 -6.12 -7.22
N LEU A 227 12.86 -5.04 -7.25
CA LEU A 227 12.68 -3.96 -8.24
C LEU A 227 12.88 -4.49 -9.65
N ILE A 228 13.96 -5.22 -9.92
CA ILE A 228 14.24 -5.79 -11.25
C ILE A 228 13.09 -6.72 -11.68
N VAL A 229 12.67 -7.61 -10.79
CA VAL A 229 11.55 -8.53 -11.05
C VAL A 229 10.27 -7.75 -11.37
N THR A 230 9.96 -6.71 -10.59
CA THR A 230 8.76 -5.88 -10.81
C THR A 230 8.78 -5.22 -12.19
N VAL A 231 9.88 -4.58 -12.57
CA VAL A 231 10.03 -3.95 -13.91
C VAL A 231 9.83 -4.96 -15.03
N VAL A 232 10.51 -6.11 -14.94
CA VAL A 232 10.45 -7.16 -15.98
C VAL A 232 9.06 -7.78 -16.08
N MET A 233 8.47 -8.15 -14.95
CA MET A 233 7.14 -8.76 -14.91
C MET A 233 6.05 -7.81 -15.41
N THR A 234 6.08 -6.53 -15.01
CA THR A 234 5.12 -5.54 -15.50
C THR A 234 5.22 -5.36 -17.00
N SER A 235 6.44 -5.28 -17.56
CA SER A 235 6.62 -5.20 -19.01
C SER A 235 6.07 -6.44 -19.72
N TYR A 236 6.24 -7.62 -19.14
CA TYR A 236 5.78 -8.88 -19.74
C TYR A 236 4.27 -9.06 -19.65
N GLU A 237 3.65 -8.82 -18.49
CA GLU A 237 2.21 -9.00 -18.26
C GLU A 237 1.39 -8.03 -19.14
N ILE A 238 1.78 -6.77 -19.20
CA ILE A 238 1.08 -5.78 -20.02
C ILE A 238 1.30 -6.06 -21.49
N GLY A 239 2.50 -6.47 -21.90
CA GLY A 239 2.78 -6.90 -23.27
C GLY A 239 1.88 -8.05 -23.75
N ARG A 240 1.56 -9.01 -22.87
CA ARG A 240 0.62 -10.11 -23.20
C ARG A 240 -0.85 -9.70 -23.24
N ALA A 241 -1.26 -8.72 -22.46
CA ALA A 241 -2.64 -8.25 -22.46
C ALA A 241 -3.02 -7.45 -23.71
N HIS A 242 -2.05 -7.05 -24.51
CA HIS A 242 -2.22 -6.25 -25.74
C HIS A 242 -1.99 -7.08 -27.04
N VAL A 243 -1.72 -8.38 -26.92
CA VAL A 243 -1.66 -9.37 -28.01
C VAL A 243 -2.90 -10.26 -27.96
#